data_4e9dc5a090b42894cab52c6fefac1f72
#
_entry.id   4e9dc5a090b42894cab52c6fefac1f72
#
_cell.length_a   1.000
_cell.length_b   1.000
_cell.length_c   1.000
_cell.angle_alpha   90.00
_cell.angle_beta   90.00
_cell.angle_gamma   90.00
#
_symmetry.space_group_name_H-M   'P 1'
#
loop_
_entity.id
_entity.type
_entity.pdbx_description
1 polymer ?
#
loop_
_entity_poly.entity_id
_entity_poly.type
_entity_poly.pdbx_seq_one_letter_code
_entity_poly.pdbx_strand_id
1 'polypeptide(L)'
;MDLSVPQVAATELAAAYFQLIITTALALLAVRLFRRYRKSYFRDWAVAWGIYALRLGAIIVFLHTSIPVWLYWHQVLTGWTALALLWAALSFGREIRWNSAYWVLVLFPPVWSYVAIYQMDNFLLAAGPAVLFLSVATLATGWAFLRYHREASSAAARFLALCLFLWALHHLDYPFLRARGIWNPWGYYLDVLFELAVGGGILLLVQEDLDEGLRALSALSAELQSGRPRNELPTALISQVLELRAVRGGALFWSPGPGEADASTDPEERLRIGRIVAAGGACLEWQGKDPGPGLARLLGPVFTAGEPQVRREASSAEIPHTYVAALPILQRQRVSGALVVVGEARDPFTALDDSFLLTLGQQIGAALRNAELNQSLADRTDELERLQERMVQRHEEERDRISRELHDETAQVLAAVNLRLGLLQERVAAPDAEGLEQARGLLGDGIRSIRQVARNLRPVALDDLGLVSALRALVRDLSGRGLVIDARLPDRLPELSPAAELAVYRAVQE
;
A
#
# COMPACT_ATOMS: atom_id res chain seq x y z
N MET A 1 -22.30 -11.57 -62.46
CA MET A 1 -21.24 -10.68 -62.06
C MET A 1 -19.98 -11.10 -62.79
N ASP A 2 -19.48 -10.28 -63.68
CA ASP A 2 -18.23 -10.58 -64.37
C ASP A 2 -17.09 -10.39 -63.36
N LEU A 3 -16.65 -11.51 -62.76
CA LEU A 3 -15.56 -11.60 -61.82
C LEU A 3 -14.19 -11.60 -62.52
N SER A 4 -14.14 -11.20 -63.83
CA SER A 4 -12.88 -10.98 -64.47
C SER A 4 -12.10 -9.94 -63.77
N VAL A 5 -11.13 -10.40 -62.94
CA VAL A 5 -10.19 -9.57 -62.21
C VAL A 5 -9.42 -8.76 -63.26
N PRO A 6 -9.51 -7.40 -63.26
CA PRO A 6 -8.61 -6.61 -64.07
C PRO A 6 -7.20 -7.01 -63.68
N GLN A 7 -6.21 -7.02 -64.61
CA GLN A 7 -4.82 -7.35 -64.28
C GLN A 7 -4.44 -6.67 -62.98
N VAL A 8 -4.33 -7.49 -61.91
CA VAL A 8 -4.03 -6.98 -60.57
C VAL A 8 -2.72 -6.26 -60.69
N ALA A 9 -2.72 -4.94 -60.50
CA ALA A 9 -1.49 -4.19 -60.57
C ALA A 9 -0.52 -4.76 -59.53
N ALA A 10 0.72 -5.02 -59.90
CA ALA A 10 1.75 -5.56 -59.01
C ALA A 10 1.85 -4.75 -57.70
N THR A 11 1.49 -3.47 -57.76
CA THR A 11 1.40 -2.53 -56.62
C THR A 11 0.30 -2.89 -55.61
N GLU A 12 -0.89 -3.39 -56.08
CA GLU A 12 -1.98 -3.81 -55.17
C GLU A 12 -1.57 -5.06 -54.39
N LEU A 13 -0.97 -6.03 -55.05
CA LEU A 13 -0.48 -7.26 -54.44
C LEU A 13 0.66 -6.97 -53.45
N ALA A 14 1.60 -6.10 -53.84
CA ALA A 14 2.68 -5.66 -52.92
C ALA A 14 2.13 -4.96 -51.64
N ALA A 15 1.11 -4.10 -51.81
CA ALA A 15 0.46 -3.44 -50.70
C ALA A 15 -0.25 -4.43 -49.76
N ALA A 16 -0.95 -5.45 -50.32
CA ALA A 16 -1.60 -6.50 -49.52
C ALA A 16 -0.58 -7.36 -48.73
N TYR A 17 0.54 -7.73 -49.38
CA TYR A 17 1.62 -8.44 -48.67
C TYR A 17 2.25 -7.58 -47.56
N PHE A 18 2.49 -6.29 -47.82
CA PHE A 18 3.01 -5.39 -46.84
C PHE A 18 2.07 -5.27 -45.61
N GLN A 19 0.78 -5.13 -45.87
CA GLN A 19 -0.22 -5.11 -44.80
C GLN A 19 -0.22 -6.44 -44.00
N LEU A 20 -0.17 -7.60 -44.71
CA LEU A 20 -0.11 -8.91 -44.06
C LEU A 20 1.08 -9.02 -43.08
N ILE A 21 2.26 -8.52 -43.48
CA ILE A 21 3.46 -8.54 -42.65
C ILE A 21 3.23 -7.70 -41.37
N ILE A 22 2.71 -6.49 -41.51
CA ILE A 22 2.44 -5.60 -40.40
C ILE A 22 1.40 -6.20 -39.42
N THR A 23 0.28 -6.68 -39.97
CA THR A 23 -0.79 -7.31 -39.17
C THR A 23 -0.28 -8.55 -38.44
N THR A 24 0.54 -9.38 -39.11
CA THR A 24 1.17 -10.55 -38.45
C THR A 24 2.11 -10.15 -37.36
N ALA A 25 2.91 -9.09 -37.54
CA ALA A 25 3.79 -8.57 -36.50
C ALA A 25 2.99 -8.07 -35.27
N LEU A 26 1.85 -7.38 -35.50
CA LEU A 26 0.95 -6.96 -34.40
C LEU A 26 0.32 -8.16 -33.68
N ALA A 27 -0.09 -9.21 -34.40
CA ALA A 27 -0.59 -10.44 -33.80
C ALA A 27 0.47 -11.11 -32.92
N LEU A 28 1.70 -11.25 -33.44
CA LEU A 28 2.82 -11.83 -32.67
C LEU A 28 3.18 -10.99 -31.44
N LEU A 29 3.16 -9.66 -31.55
CA LEU A 29 3.36 -8.76 -30.43
C LEU A 29 2.29 -8.98 -29.35
N ALA A 30 1.02 -9.05 -29.72
CA ALA A 30 -0.08 -9.31 -28.80
C ALA A 30 0.05 -10.68 -28.12
N VAL A 31 0.46 -11.73 -28.85
CA VAL A 31 0.78 -13.05 -28.28
C VAL A 31 1.93 -12.96 -27.26
N ARG A 32 3.00 -12.23 -27.61
CA ARG A 32 4.14 -12.04 -26.71
C ARG A 32 3.74 -11.32 -25.42
N LEU A 33 2.92 -10.26 -25.54
CA LEU A 33 2.38 -9.53 -24.38
C LEU A 33 1.48 -10.44 -23.55
N PHE A 34 0.62 -11.23 -24.15
CA PHE A 34 -0.19 -12.21 -23.44
C PHE A 34 0.65 -13.23 -22.66
N ARG A 35 1.69 -13.78 -23.30
CA ARG A 35 2.59 -14.75 -22.62
C ARG A 35 3.33 -14.12 -21.43
N ARG A 36 3.68 -12.83 -21.54
CA ARG A 36 4.42 -12.12 -20.49
C ARG A 36 3.52 -11.67 -19.34
N TYR A 37 2.37 -11.07 -19.67
CA TYR A 37 1.51 -10.43 -18.66
C TYR A 37 0.29 -11.27 -18.26
N ARG A 38 0.01 -12.37 -18.97
CA ARG A 38 -1.12 -13.29 -18.72
C ARG A 38 -2.49 -12.63 -18.62
N LYS A 39 -2.68 -11.44 -19.17
CA LYS A 39 -3.94 -10.69 -19.13
C LYS A 39 -4.84 -11.07 -20.31
N SER A 40 -6.13 -11.34 -20.03
CA SER A 40 -7.10 -11.84 -21.03
C SER A 40 -7.26 -10.94 -22.26
N TYR A 41 -7.21 -9.63 -22.05
CA TYR A 41 -7.35 -8.68 -23.16
C TYR A 41 -6.23 -8.77 -24.21
N PHE A 42 -4.99 -9.13 -23.84
CA PHE A 42 -3.93 -9.38 -24.82
C PHE A 42 -4.21 -10.64 -25.67
N ARG A 43 -4.83 -11.67 -25.06
CA ARG A 43 -5.30 -12.84 -25.80
C ARG A 43 -6.35 -12.42 -26.81
N ASP A 44 -7.32 -11.60 -26.41
CA ASP A 44 -8.42 -11.19 -27.26
C ASP A 44 -7.92 -10.31 -28.43
N TRP A 45 -6.94 -9.43 -28.19
CA TRP A 45 -6.23 -8.69 -29.23
C TRP A 45 -5.42 -9.62 -30.15
N ALA A 46 -4.74 -10.63 -29.63
CA ALA A 46 -3.99 -11.59 -30.44
C ALA A 46 -4.92 -12.37 -31.35
N VAL A 47 -6.10 -12.75 -30.90
CA VAL A 47 -7.14 -13.41 -31.73
C VAL A 47 -7.64 -12.46 -32.80
N ALA A 48 -7.94 -11.21 -32.48
CA ALA A 48 -8.44 -10.23 -33.46
C ALA A 48 -7.43 -9.98 -34.57
N TRP A 49 -6.16 -9.71 -34.25
CA TRP A 49 -5.10 -9.54 -35.26
C TRP A 49 -4.78 -10.82 -36.00
N GLY A 50 -4.91 -12.00 -35.37
CA GLY A 50 -4.77 -13.30 -36.04
C GLY A 50 -5.84 -13.55 -37.12
N ILE A 51 -7.11 -13.26 -36.79
CA ILE A 51 -8.21 -13.34 -37.75
C ILE A 51 -7.99 -12.35 -38.90
N TYR A 52 -7.49 -11.14 -38.59
CA TYR A 52 -7.18 -10.14 -39.60
C TYR A 52 -6.06 -10.59 -40.56
N ALA A 53 -4.99 -11.20 -40.04
CA ALA A 53 -3.94 -11.76 -40.88
C ALA A 53 -4.47 -12.88 -41.80
N LEU A 54 -5.35 -13.76 -41.31
CA LEU A 54 -6.02 -14.78 -42.10
C LEU A 54 -6.91 -14.17 -43.23
N ARG A 55 -7.62 -13.09 -42.92
CA ARG A 55 -8.40 -12.31 -43.91
C ARG A 55 -7.50 -11.84 -45.05
N LEU A 56 -6.32 -11.26 -44.72
CA LEU A 56 -5.37 -10.80 -45.73
C LEU A 56 -4.78 -11.94 -46.55
N GLY A 57 -4.51 -13.08 -45.91
CA GLY A 57 -4.14 -14.30 -46.65
C GLY A 57 -5.20 -14.72 -47.64
N ALA A 58 -6.49 -14.71 -47.28
CA ALA A 58 -7.59 -15.07 -48.15
C ALA A 58 -7.72 -14.13 -49.37
N ILE A 59 -7.59 -12.80 -49.20
CA ILE A 59 -7.64 -11.86 -50.30
C ILE A 59 -6.44 -12.01 -51.23
N ILE A 60 -5.24 -12.25 -50.74
CA ILE A 60 -4.04 -12.49 -51.52
C ILE A 60 -4.22 -13.75 -52.42
N VAL A 61 -4.72 -14.85 -51.85
CA VAL A 61 -5.00 -16.06 -52.59
C VAL A 61 -6.10 -15.82 -53.68
N PHE A 62 -7.15 -15.05 -53.34
CA PHE A 62 -8.16 -14.64 -54.31
C PHE A 62 -7.55 -13.84 -55.45
N LEU A 63 -6.68 -12.87 -55.18
CA LEU A 63 -6.03 -12.05 -56.21
C LEU A 63 -5.13 -12.88 -57.15
N HIS A 64 -4.56 -13.99 -56.68
CA HIS A 64 -3.78 -14.92 -57.49
C HIS A 64 -4.62 -15.93 -58.27
N THR A 65 -5.70 -16.44 -57.66
CA THR A 65 -6.43 -17.60 -58.18
C THR A 65 -7.77 -17.25 -58.85
N SER A 66 -8.31 -16.06 -58.52
CA SER A 66 -9.67 -15.63 -58.94
C SER A 66 -10.79 -16.59 -58.51
N ILE A 67 -10.53 -17.48 -57.51
CA ILE A 67 -11.52 -18.45 -57.04
C ILE A 67 -12.46 -17.78 -56.02
N PRO A 68 -13.79 -17.71 -56.26
CA PRO A 68 -14.74 -16.96 -55.42
C PRO A 68 -14.79 -17.37 -53.95
N VAL A 69 -14.45 -18.64 -53.63
CA VAL A 69 -14.41 -19.14 -52.23
C VAL A 69 -13.44 -18.37 -51.37
N TRP A 70 -12.34 -17.87 -51.92
CA TRP A 70 -11.39 -17.07 -51.16
C TRP A 70 -11.88 -15.64 -50.93
N LEU A 71 -12.64 -15.07 -51.85
CA LEU A 71 -13.33 -13.81 -51.64
C LEU A 71 -14.43 -13.94 -50.59
N TYR A 72 -15.15 -15.07 -50.58
CA TYR A 72 -16.11 -15.40 -49.53
C TYR A 72 -15.45 -15.41 -48.15
N TRP A 73 -14.36 -16.15 -47.99
CA TRP A 73 -13.65 -16.20 -46.68
C TRP A 73 -13.04 -14.86 -46.31
N HIS A 74 -12.54 -14.10 -47.26
CA HIS A 74 -12.06 -12.74 -47.00
C HIS A 74 -13.17 -11.86 -46.37
N GLN A 75 -14.38 -11.89 -46.91
CA GLN A 75 -15.49 -11.09 -46.36
C GLN A 75 -15.96 -11.59 -44.98
N VAL A 76 -16.08 -12.91 -44.81
CA VAL A 76 -16.44 -13.51 -43.50
C VAL A 76 -15.44 -13.13 -42.46
N LEU A 77 -14.14 -13.30 -42.72
CA LEU A 77 -13.06 -12.97 -41.78
C LEU A 77 -12.99 -11.47 -41.52
N THR A 78 -13.35 -10.61 -42.48
CA THR A 78 -13.46 -9.15 -42.27
C THR A 78 -14.51 -8.83 -41.20
N GLY A 79 -15.70 -9.41 -41.30
CA GLY A 79 -16.75 -9.22 -40.29
C GLY A 79 -16.36 -9.77 -38.93
N TRP A 80 -15.75 -10.95 -38.88
CA TRP A 80 -15.28 -11.55 -37.62
C TRP A 80 -14.11 -10.77 -37.00
N THR A 81 -13.24 -10.17 -37.81
CA THR A 81 -12.18 -9.25 -37.29
C THR A 81 -12.81 -8.06 -36.55
N ALA A 82 -13.82 -7.42 -37.17
CA ALA A 82 -14.49 -6.29 -36.56
C ALA A 82 -15.14 -6.66 -35.21
N LEU A 83 -15.80 -7.83 -35.15
CA LEU A 83 -16.37 -8.34 -33.91
C LEU A 83 -15.29 -8.67 -32.86
N ALA A 84 -14.18 -9.26 -33.28
CA ALA A 84 -13.08 -9.60 -32.40
C ALA A 84 -12.39 -8.35 -31.81
N LEU A 85 -12.20 -7.30 -32.63
CA LEU A 85 -11.70 -5.99 -32.17
C LEU A 85 -12.66 -5.33 -31.19
N LEU A 86 -13.97 -5.36 -31.47
CA LEU A 86 -14.98 -4.86 -30.55
C LEU A 86 -15.00 -5.64 -29.24
N TRP A 87 -14.93 -6.96 -29.30
CA TRP A 87 -14.83 -7.81 -28.11
C TRP A 87 -13.60 -7.48 -27.29
N ALA A 88 -12.43 -7.36 -27.92
CA ALA A 88 -11.18 -7.02 -27.27
C ALA A 88 -11.21 -5.63 -26.60
N ALA A 89 -11.84 -4.64 -27.25
CA ALA A 89 -12.01 -3.30 -26.68
C ALA A 89 -12.97 -3.30 -25.48
N LEU A 90 -14.07 -4.03 -25.58
CA LEU A 90 -15.03 -4.12 -24.49
C LEU A 90 -14.47 -4.93 -23.30
N SER A 91 -13.70 -6.01 -23.56
CA SER A 91 -13.07 -6.85 -22.53
C SER A 91 -11.97 -6.11 -21.78
N PHE A 92 -11.45 -5.03 -22.34
CA PHE A 92 -10.47 -4.17 -21.67
C PHE A 92 -11.05 -3.47 -20.42
N GLY A 93 -12.29 -2.95 -20.52
CA GLY A 93 -12.92 -2.20 -19.42
C GLY A 93 -13.83 -3.03 -18.51
N ARG A 94 -14.31 -4.20 -18.95
CA ARG A 94 -15.26 -5.02 -18.16
C ARG A 94 -15.21 -6.49 -18.59
N GLU A 95 -15.63 -7.38 -17.70
CA GLU A 95 -15.89 -8.77 -18.09
C GLU A 95 -17.14 -8.85 -18.95
N ILE A 96 -17.00 -9.48 -20.14
CA ILE A 96 -18.11 -9.72 -21.04
C ILE A 96 -18.55 -11.15 -20.86
N ARG A 97 -19.81 -11.35 -20.49
CA ARG A 97 -20.44 -12.66 -20.49
C ARG A 97 -21.08 -12.93 -21.85
N TRP A 98 -20.86 -14.13 -22.38
CA TRP A 98 -21.47 -14.52 -23.65
C TRP A 98 -23.00 -14.51 -23.53
N ASN A 99 -23.67 -13.84 -24.49
CA ASN A 99 -25.11 -13.84 -24.63
C ASN A 99 -25.50 -14.53 -25.93
N SER A 100 -26.54 -15.37 -25.92
CA SER A 100 -27.03 -16.06 -27.11
C SER A 100 -27.43 -15.11 -28.28
N ALA A 101 -27.83 -13.88 -27.96
CA ALA A 101 -28.12 -12.85 -28.96
C ALA A 101 -26.90 -12.50 -29.85
N TYR A 102 -25.66 -12.70 -29.35
CA TYR A 102 -24.45 -12.43 -30.14
C TYR A 102 -24.26 -13.38 -31.30
N TRP A 103 -24.95 -14.54 -31.35
CA TRP A 103 -24.93 -15.43 -32.51
C TRP A 103 -25.46 -14.76 -33.77
N VAL A 104 -26.40 -13.84 -33.67
CA VAL A 104 -26.90 -13.07 -34.81
C VAL A 104 -25.77 -12.27 -35.48
N LEU A 105 -24.91 -11.62 -34.68
CA LEU A 105 -23.75 -10.86 -35.15
C LEU A 105 -22.68 -11.78 -35.76
N VAL A 106 -22.43 -12.93 -35.15
CA VAL A 106 -21.42 -13.90 -35.62
C VAL A 106 -21.85 -14.58 -36.94
N LEU A 107 -23.14 -14.86 -37.09
CA LEU A 107 -23.70 -15.51 -38.28
C LEU A 107 -23.97 -14.56 -39.44
N PHE A 108 -24.10 -13.26 -39.21
CA PHE A 108 -24.32 -12.27 -40.24
C PHE A 108 -23.22 -12.28 -41.33
N PRO A 109 -21.90 -12.20 -41.03
CA PRO A 109 -20.86 -12.21 -42.04
C PRO A 109 -20.90 -13.44 -43.00
N PRO A 110 -20.96 -14.71 -42.53
CA PRO A 110 -21.02 -15.86 -43.43
C PRO A 110 -22.29 -15.91 -44.27
N VAL A 111 -23.46 -15.60 -43.70
CA VAL A 111 -24.72 -15.63 -44.42
C VAL A 111 -24.74 -14.52 -45.50
N TRP A 112 -24.41 -13.30 -45.12
CA TRP A 112 -24.41 -12.18 -46.05
C TRP A 112 -23.35 -12.32 -47.13
N SER A 113 -22.15 -12.78 -46.81
CA SER A 113 -21.09 -13.00 -47.79
C SER A 113 -21.48 -14.05 -48.83
N TYR A 114 -22.21 -15.10 -48.41
CA TYR A 114 -22.73 -16.09 -49.33
C TYR A 114 -23.74 -15.47 -50.34
N VAL A 115 -24.72 -14.72 -49.82
CA VAL A 115 -25.73 -14.03 -50.67
C VAL A 115 -25.04 -13.01 -51.57
N ALA A 116 -24.13 -12.21 -51.06
CA ALA A 116 -23.43 -11.15 -51.77
C ALA A 116 -22.58 -11.69 -52.94
N ILE A 117 -21.89 -12.83 -52.76
CA ILE A 117 -20.95 -13.36 -53.76
C ILE A 117 -21.63 -14.30 -54.78
N TYR A 118 -22.58 -15.11 -54.32
CA TYR A 118 -23.14 -16.17 -55.15
C TYR A 118 -24.56 -15.89 -55.69
N GLN A 119 -25.27 -14.87 -55.14
CA GLN A 119 -26.66 -14.59 -55.53
C GLN A 119 -26.90 -13.18 -56.02
N MET A 120 -25.99 -12.24 -55.79
CA MET A 120 -26.16 -10.84 -56.20
C MET A 120 -25.26 -10.46 -57.37
N ASP A 121 -25.83 -9.82 -58.38
CA ASP A 121 -25.07 -9.31 -59.53
C ASP A 121 -24.62 -7.87 -59.39
N ASN A 122 -25.11 -7.16 -58.35
CA ASN A 122 -24.80 -5.75 -58.13
C ASN A 122 -23.75 -5.60 -57.01
N PHE A 123 -22.54 -5.13 -57.36
CA PHE A 123 -21.43 -4.97 -56.44
C PHE A 123 -21.74 -4.03 -55.29
N LEU A 124 -22.41 -2.90 -55.54
CA LEU A 124 -22.73 -1.92 -54.49
C LEU A 124 -23.72 -2.47 -53.47
N LEU A 125 -24.72 -3.20 -53.91
CA LEU A 125 -25.70 -3.84 -53.04
C LEU A 125 -25.08 -5.01 -52.25
N ALA A 126 -24.16 -5.74 -52.89
CA ALA A 126 -23.45 -6.83 -52.22
C ALA A 126 -22.44 -6.33 -51.17
N ALA A 127 -21.67 -5.29 -51.47
CA ALA A 127 -20.66 -4.74 -50.58
C ALA A 127 -21.24 -3.85 -49.50
N GLY A 128 -22.35 -3.12 -49.76
CA GLY A 128 -22.91 -2.12 -48.85
C GLY A 128 -23.15 -2.61 -47.42
N PRO A 129 -23.94 -3.68 -47.20
CA PRO A 129 -24.20 -4.20 -45.83
C PRO A 129 -22.97 -4.72 -45.11
N ALA A 130 -22.01 -5.34 -45.81
CA ALA A 130 -20.77 -5.82 -45.24
C ALA A 130 -19.88 -4.65 -44.75
N VAL A 131 -19.77 -3.61 -45.59
CA VAL A 131 -19.01 -2.41 -45.27
C VAL A 131 -19.68 -1.61 -44.15
N LEU A 132 -21.00 -1.49 -44.16
CA LEU A 132 -21.73 -0.84 -43.06
C LEU A 132 -21.55 -1.59 -41.75
N PHE A 133 -21.63 -2.94 -41.78
CA PHE A 133 -21.38 -3.78 -40.60
C PHE A 133 -19.96 -3.54 -40.01
N LEU A 134 -18.95 -3.56 -40.89
CA LEU A 134 -17.56 -3.31 -40.52
C LEU A 134 -17.39 -1.91 -39.91
N SER A 135 -17.93 -0.88 -40.60
CA SER A 135 -17.85 0.51 -40.12
C SER A 135 -18.54 0.69 -38.77
N VAL A 136 -19.75 0.15 -38.57
CA VAL A 136 -20.49 0.24 -37.32
C VAL A 136 -19.75 -0.49 -36.17
N ALA A 137 -19.21 -1.69 -36.46
CA ALA A 137 -18.43 -2.44 -35.45
C ALA A 137 -17.15 -1.69 -35.04
N THR A 138 -16.44 -1.09 -36.03
CA THR A 138 -15.24 -0.26 -35.76
C THR A 138 -15.61 1.02 -35.00
N LEU A 139 -16.72 1.66 -35.34
CA LEU A 139 -17.26 2.82 -34.63
C LEU A 139 -17.60 2.46 -33.17
N ALA A 140 -18.25 1.31 -32.94
CA ALA A 140 -18.57 0.82 -31.62
C ALA A 140 -17.30 0.51 -30.79
N THR A 141 -16.24 0.02 -31.43
CA THR A 141 -14.93 -0.18 -30.83
C THR A 141 -14.32 1.16 -30.38
N GLY A 142 -14.36 2.18 -31.25
CA GLY A 142 -13.95 3.54 -30.90
C GLY A 142 -14.76 4.14 -29.74
N TRP A 143 -16.08 3.89 -29.73
CA TRP A 143 -16.95 4.32 -28.65
C TRP A 143 -16.62 3.64 -27.32
N ALA A 144 -16.24 2.35 -27.33
CA ALA A 144 -15.80 1.64 -26.13
C ALA A 144 -14.56 2.31 -25.50
N PHE A 145 -13.57 2.70 -26.33
CA PHE A 145 -12.40 3.44 -25.85
C PHE A 145 -12.72 4.87 -25.42
N LEU A 146 -13.63 5.57 -26.08
CA LEU A 146 -14.08 6.89 -25.68
C LEU A 146 -14.78 6.86 -24.32
N ARG A 147 -15.60 5.84 -24.09
CA ARG A 147 -16.22 5.60 -22.77
C ARG A 147 -15.17 5.34 -21.71
N TYR A 148 -14.20 4.46 -22.00
CA TYR A 148 -13.09 4.20 -21.11
C TYR A 148 -12.27 5.48 -20.79
N HIS A 149 -12.00 6.31 -21.81
CA HIS A 149 -11.36 7.62 -21.59
C HIS A 149 -12.13 8.50 -20.60
N ARG A 150 -13.46 8.55 -20.68
CA ARG A 150 -14.30 9.35 -19.76
C ARG A 150 -14.25 8.83 -18.32
N GLU A 151 -14.14 7.53 -18.15
CA GLU A 151 -14.09 6.86 -16.85
C GLU A 151 -12.67 6.92 -16.23
N ALA A 152 -11.61 6.74 -17.03
CA ALA A 152 -10.22 6.62 -16.57
C ALA A 152 -9.33 7.83 -16.93
N SER A 153 -9.84 8.85 -17.62
CA SER A 153 -9.07 10.03 -18.12
C SER A 153 -7.81 9.67 -18.92
N SER A 154 -7.82 8.51 -19.63
CA SER A 154 -6.68 7.99 -20.38
C SER A 154 -6.51 8.73 -21.72
N ALA A 155 -5.33 9.34 -21.96
CA ALA A 155 -5.02 10.01 -23.21
C ALA A 155 -4.87 9.01 -24.37
N ALA A 156 -4.30 7.82 -24.09
CA ALA A 156 -4.16 6.75 -25.06
C ALA A 156 -5.51 6.21 -25.53
N ALA A 157 -6.47 6.07 -24.62
CA ALA A 157 -7.83 5.64 -24.97
C ALA A 157 -8.53 6.68 -25.87
N ARG A 158 -8.34 7.98 -25.62
CA ARG A 158 -8.84 9.05 -26.49
C ARG A 158 -8.22 8.99 -27.88
N PHE A 159 -6.91 8.78 -27.95
CA PHE A 159 -6.21 8.60 -29.22
C PHE A 159 -6.74 7.39 -30.01
N LEU A 160 -6.89 6.24 -29.34
CA LEU A 160 -7.49 5.03 -29.94
C LEU A 160 -8.89 5.27 -30.46
N ALA A 161 -9.74 5.95 -29.69
CA ALA A 161 -11.10 6.29 -30.13
C ALA A 161 -11.09 7.13 -31.41
N LEU A 162 -10.23 8.16 -31.46
CA LEU A 162 -10.10 9.00 -32.66
C LEU A 162 -9.64 8.19 -33.89
N CYS A 163 -8.59 7.37 -33.76
CA CYS A 163 -8.08 6.53 -34.81
C CYS A 163 -9.16 5.57 -35.35
N LEU A 164 -9.92 4.93 -34.44
CA LEU A 164 -11.00 4.00 -34.83
C LEU A 164 -12.17 4.71 -35.45
N PHE A 165 -12.52 5.93 -35.05
CA PHE A 165 -13.55 6.72 -35.72
C PHE A 165 -13.15 7.08 -37.16
N LEU A 166 -11.90 7.50 -37.34
CA LEU A 166 -11.38 7.79 -38.71
C LEU A 166 -11.29 6.53 -39.54
N TRP A 167 -10.90 5.39 -38.96
CA TRP A 167 -10.87 4.10 -39.66
C TRP A 167 -12.28 3.62 -40.05
N ALA A 168 -13.27 3.78 -39.18
CA ALA A 168 -14.67 3.49 -39.46
C ALA A 168 -15.20 4.32 -40.68
N LEU A 169 -14.80 5.60 -40.71
CA LEU A 169 -15.14 6.47 -41.84
C LEU A 169 -14.46 6.01 -43.15
N HIS A 170 -13.18 5.60 -43.08
CA HIS A 170 -12.44 5.05 -44.23
C HIS A 170 -13.09 3.78 -44.78
N HIS A 171 -13.66 2.93 -43.94
CA HIS A 171 -14.37 1.76 -44.44
C HIS A 171 -15.55 2.10 -45.37
N LEU A 172 -16.22 3.25 -45.14
CA LEU A 172 -17.37 3.67 -45.95
C LEU A 172 -17.01 4.13 -47.36
N ASP A 173 -15.77 4.50 -47.64
CA ASP A 173 -15.35 4.95 -48.97
C ASP A 173 -15.11 3.78 -49.94
N TYR A 174 -14.81 2.58 -49.39
CA TYR A 174 -14.43 1.39 -50.13
C TYR A 174 -15.36 1.00 -51.29
N PRO A 175 -16.70 0.86 -51.13
CA PRO A 175 -17.58 0.46 -52.23
C PRO A 175 -17.63 1.49 -53.36
N PHE A 176 -17.42 2.77 -53.06
CA PHE A 176 -17.50 3.85 -54.05
C PHE A 176 -16.21 4.02 -54.86
N LEU A 177 -15.07 3.95 -54.22
CA LEU A 177 -13.76 4.13 -54.83
C LEU A 177 -13.33 2.88 -55.61
N ARG A 178 -13.53 1.69 -55.05
CA ARG A 178 -13.23 0.42 -55.70
C ARG A 178 -14.13 0.14 -56.87
N ALA A 179 -15.41 0.50 -56.81
CA ALA A 179 -16.33 0.37 -57.94
C ALA A 179 -15.89 1.17 -59.17
N ARG A 180 -15.07 2.22 -58.97
CA ARG A 180 -14.50 3.06 -60.04
C ARG A 180 -13.08 2.66 -60.45
N GLY A 181 -12.51 1.59 -59.86
CA GLY A 181 -11.13 1.16 -60.10
C GLY A 181 -10.07 2.15 -59.63
N ILE A 182 -10.47 3.16 -58.86
CA ILE A 182 -9.61 4.19 -58.30
C ILE A 182 -9.24 3.75 -56.89
N TRP A 183 -7.99 3.86 -56.44
CA TRP A 183 -7.67 3.72 -55.00
C TRP A 183 -7.18 2.34 -54.50
N ASN A 184 -7.09 1.33 -55.33
CA ASN A 184 -6.81 -0.04 -54.86
C ASN A 184 -5.55 -0.17 -53.99
N PRO A 185 -4.32 0.28 -54.33
CA PRO A 185 -3.17 0.14 -53.46
C PRO A 185 -3.19 1.11 -52.28
N TRP A 186 -3.78 2.28 -52.41
CA TRP A 186 -3.83 3.31 -51.39
C TRP A 186 -4.74 2.91 -50.22
N GLY A 187 -5.79 2.15 -50.44
CA GLY A 187 -6.65 1.60 -49.39
C GLY A 187 -5.87 0.70 -48.41
N TYR A 188 -4.99 -0.18 -48.96
CA TYR A 188 -4.15 -1.02 -48.13
C TYR A 188 -3.13 -0.22 -47.32
N TYR A 189 -2.49 0.82 -47.89
CA TYR A 189 -1.55 1.67 -47.17
C TYR A 189 -2.22 2.48 -46.08
N LEU A 190 -3.44 2.95 -46.33
CA LEU A 190 -4.20 3.69 -45.31
C LEU A 190 -4.67 2.76 -44.18
N ASP A 191 -5.09 1.53 -44.51
CA ASP A 191 -5.37 0.50 -43.50
C ASP A 191 -4.12 0.22 -42.60
N VAL A 192 -2.94 0.08 -43.24
CA VAL A 192 -1.67 -0.09 -42.49
C VAL A 192 -1.41 1.07 -41.50
N LEU A 193 -1.68 2.31 -41.92
CA LEU A 193 -1.56 3.47 -41.06
C LEU A 193 -2.48 3.36 -39.83
N PHE A 194 -3.75 2.98 -40.04
CA PHE A 194 -4.70 2.77 -38.95
C PHE A 194 -4.31 1.59 -38.08
N GLU A 195 -3.86 0.46 -38.65
CA GLU A 195 -3.37 -0.69 -37.89
C GLU A 195 -2.20 -0.31 -36.95
N LEU A 196 -1.22 0.42 -37.48
CA LEU A 196 -0.07 0.90 -36.68
C LEU A 196 -0.51 1.91 -35.64
N ALA A 197 -1.44 2.81 -35.97
CA ALA A 197 -1.97 3.77 -34.99
C ALA A 197 -2.73 3.07 -33.85
N VAL A 198 -3.56 2.07 -34.17
CA VAL A 198 -4.28 1.28 -33.17
C VAL A 198 -3.31 0.42 -32.36
N GLY A 199 -2.36 -0.26 -33.02
CA GLY A 199 -1.33 -1.04 -32.31
C GLY A 199 -0.48 -0.20 -31.38
N GLY A 200 -0.01 0.97 -31.86
CA GLY A 200 0.73 1.93 -31.05
C GLY A 200 -0.12 2.50 -29.89
N GLY A 201 -1.38 2.81 -30.17
CA GLY A 201 -2.32 3.28 -29.15
C GLY A 201 -2.57 2.25 -28.03
N ILE A 202 -2.62 0.96 -28.38
CA ILE A 202 -2.71 -0.12 -27.38
C ILE A 202 -1.46 -0.17 -26.51
N LEU A 203 -0.26 -0.03 -27.11
CA LEU A 203 0.99 0.01 -26.36
C LEU A 203 1.05 1.22 -25.42
N LEU A 204 0.63 2.41 -25.88
CA LEU A 204 0.51 3.60 -25.04
C LEU A 204 -0.46 3.39 -23.88
N LEU A 205 -1.59 2.73 -24.12
CA LEU A 205 -2.57 2.41 -23.10
C LEU A 205 -2.02 1.47 -22.03
N VAL A 206 -1.24 0.47 -22.45
CA VAL A 206 -0.54 -0.44 -21.52
C VAL A 206 0.53 0.30 -20.73
N GLN A 207 1.24 1.23 -21.38
CA GLN A 207 2.23 2.06 -20.69
C GLN A 207 1.57 2.99 -19.65
N GLU A 208 0.47 3.65 -20.00
CA GLU A 208 -0.30 4.48 -19.04
C GLU A 208 -0.75 3.65 -17.82
N ASP A 209 -1.25 2.43 -18.03
CA ASP A 209 -1.66 1.54 -16.95
C ASP A 209 -0.48 1.16 -16.04
N LEU A 210 0.67 0.84 -16.65
CA LEU A 210 1.88 0.48 -15.90
C LEU A 210 2.41 1.67 -15.10
N ASP A 211 2.45 2.85 -15.70
CA ASP A 211 2.88 4.08 -15.04
C ASP A 211 1.96 4.44 -13.86
N GLU A 212 0.66 4.25 -14.00
CA GLU A 212 -0.29 4.48 -12.91
C GLU A 212 -0.09 3.48 -11.77
N GLY A 213 0.09 2.19 -12.09
CA GLY A 213 0.43 1.15 -11.12
C GLY A 213 1.74 1.44 -10.37
N LEU A 214 2.79 1.87 -11.09
CA LEU A 214 4.08 2.22 -10.49
C LEU A 214 4.00 3.47 -9.59
N ARG A 215 3.22 4.49 -9.98
CA ARG A 215 2.98 5.67 -9.14
C ARG A 215 2.25 5.30 -7.85
N ALA A 216 1.19 4.49 -7.96
CA ALA A 216 0.48 3.97 -6.81
C ALA A 216 1.42 3.30 -5.81
N LEU A 217 2.30 2.47 -6.34
CA LEU A 217 3.29 1.76 -5.54
C LEU A 217 4.29 2.68 -4.88
N SER A 218 4.85 3.62 -5.66
CA SER A 218 5.83 4.58 -5.15
C SER A 218 5.22 5.40 -4.01
N ALA A 219 3.97 5.87 -4.17
CA ALA A 219 3.26 6.63 -3.16
C ALA A 219 3.02 5.80 -1.88
N LEU A 220 2.55 4.54 -2.02
CA LEU A 220 2.38 3.62 -0.90
C LEU A 220 3.72 3.31 -0.22
N SER A 221 4.79 3.06 -0.98
CA SER A 221 6.13 2.79 -0.43
C SER A 221 6.70 3.99 0.33
N ALA A 222 6.49 5.22 -0.17
CA ALA A 222 6.90 6.44 0.52
C ALA A 222 6.17 6.60 1.86
N GLU A 223 4.85 6.32 1.88
CA GLU A 223 4.05 6.38 3.09
C GLU A 223 4.50 5.33 4.12
N LEU A 224 4.84 4.10 3.68
CA LEU A 224 5.35 3.04 4.54
C LEU A 224 6.69 3.39 5.20
N GLN A 225 7.49 4.26 4.57
CA GLN A 225 8.79 4.73 5.08
C GLN A 225 8.68 6.00 5.93
N SER A 226 7.51 6.64 6.00
CA SER A 226 7.31 7.91 6.70
C SER A 226 7.48 7.82 8.23
N GLY A 227 7.50 6.62 8.81
CA GLY A 227 7.62 6.39 10.25
C GLY A 227 6.40 6.84 11.06
N ARG A 228 5.23 6.95 10.43
CA ARG A 228 4.00 7.37 11.12
C ARG A 228 3.60 6.44 12.28
N PRO A 229 2.95 6.98 13.30
CA PRO A 229 2.40 6.20 14.40
C PRO A 229 1.38 5.16 13.92
N ARG A 230 1.22 4.08 14.71
CA ARG A 230 0.31 2.97 14.40
C ARG A 230 -1.13 3.40 14.10
N ASN A 231 -1.63 4.39 14.81
CA ASN A 231 -3.01 4.90 14.67
C ASN A 231 -3.22 5.72 13.38
N GLU A 232 -2.18 6.32 12.81
CA GLU A 232 -2.26 7.19 11.63
C GLU A 232 -1.92 6.45 10.33
N LEU A 233 -0.99 5.48 10.38
CA LEU A 233 -0.50 4.77 9.20
C LEU A 233 -1.61 4.12 8.36
N PRO A 234 -2.62 3.40 8.92
CA PRO A 234 -3.71 2.82 8.14
C PRO A 234 -4.52 3.87 7.36
N THR A 235 -4.82 4.99 7.98
CA THR A 235 -5.57 6.08 7.36
C THR A 235 -4.76 6.76 6.27
N ALA A 236 -3.47 6.98 6.50
CA ALA A 236 -2.57 7.55 5.51
C ALA A 236 -2.41 6.65 4.27
N LEU A 237 -2.30 5.33 4.46
CA LEU A 237 -2.28 4.36 3.35
C LEU A 237 -3.57 4.44 2.51
N ILE A 238 -4.73 4.52 3.15
CA ILE A 238 -6.01 4.67 2.43
C ILE A 238 -6.06 6.00 1.67
N SER A 239 -5.58 7.09 2.25
CA SER A 239 -5.54 8.39 1.58
C SER A 239 -4.71 8.35 0.30
N GLN A 240 -3.55 7.69 0.32
CA GLN A 240 -2.71 7.51 -0.86
C GLN A 240 -3.37 6.67 -1.95
N VAL A 241 -4.10 5.62 -1.56
CA VAL A 241 -4.86 4.79 -2.50
C VAL A 241 -5.99 5.58 -3.16
N LEU A 242 -6.62 6.51 -2.44
CA LEU A 242 -7.70 7.35 -2.95
C LEU A 242 -7.23 8.43 -3.95
N GLU A 243 -5.95 8.76 -3.99
CA GLU A 243 -5.36 9.66 -5.00
C GLU A 243 -5.30 9.03 -6.39
N LEU A 244 -5.42 7.70 -6.49
CA LEU A 244 -5.44 6.98 -7.77
C LEU A 244 -6.74 7.25 -8.53
N ARG A 245 -6.62 7.60 -9.82
CA ARG A 245 -7.73 8.05 -10.66
C ARG A 245 -8.89 7.06 -10.76
N ALA A 246 -8.58 5.76 -10.79
CA ALA A 246 -9.57 4.69 -10.94
C ALA A 246 -10.21 4.25 -9.61
N VAL A 247 -9.73 4.76 -8.47
CA VAL A 247 -10.18 4.36 -7.13
C VAL A 247 -11.26 5.32 -6.63
N ARG A 248 -12.33 4.76 -6.11
CA ARG A 248 -13.45 5.50 -5.48
C ARG A 248 -13.53 5.28 -3.97
N GLY A 249 -12.97 4.18 -3.49
CA GLY A 249 -12.92 3.84 -2.08
C GLY A 249 -11.81 2.86 -1.77
N GLY A 250 -11.33 2.92 -0.54
CA GLY A 250 -10.34 1.99 -0.01
C GLY A 250 -10.66 1.61 1.43
N ALA A 251 -10.33 0.39 1.82
CA ALA A 251 -10.45 -0.08 3.19
C ALA A 251 -9.28 -1.01 3.54
N LEU A 252 -8.79 -0.89 4.76
CA LEU A 252 -7.78 -1.76 5.31
C LEU A 252 -8.43 -2.72 6.30
N PHE A 253 -8.55 -3.98 5.92
CA PHE A 253 -8.96 -5.06 6.79
C PHE A 253 -7.75 -5.62 7.53
N TRP A 254 -7.85 -5.72 8.85
CA TRP A 254 -6.78 -6.21 9.69
C TRP A 254 -7.30 -7.21 10.70
N SER A 255 -6.66 -8.36 10.76
CA SER A 255 -6.89 -9.35 11.80
C SER A 255 -5.75 -9.26 12.81
N PRO A 256 -6.01 -8.95 14.09
CA PRO A 256 -4.96 -8.96 15.10
C PRO A 256 -4.32 -10.34 15.12
N GLY A 257 -3.00 -10.37 15.03
CA GLY A 257 -2.26 -11.61 15.18
C GLY A 257 -2.53 -12.22 16.55
N PRO A 258 -2.50 -13.54 16.71
CA PRO A 258 -2.57 -14.15 18.02
C PRO A 258 -1.44 -13.57 18.87
N GLY A 259 -1.75 -13.08 20.05
CA GLY A 259 -0.76 -12.87 21.12
C GLY A 259 0.05 -14.18 21.21
N GLU A 260 1.31 -14.12 21.55
CA GLU A 260 2.37 -15.14 21.44
C GLU A 260 2.01 -16.61 21.75
N ALA A 261 0.75 -16.93 22.05
CA ALA A 261 0.29 -18.23 22.56
C ALA A 261 -0.42 -19.14 21.55
N ASP A 262 -0.88 -18.68 20.36
CA ASP A 262 -1.68 -19.55 19.48
C ASP A 262 -1.29 -19.45 18.00
N ALA A 263 -0.41 -20.37 17.58
CA ALA A 263 0.10 -20.46 16.22
C ALA A 263 -0.85 -21.10 15.20
N SER A 264 -2.07 -21.50 15.59
CA SER A 264 -2.99 -22.35 14.81
C SER A 264 -4.28 -21.69 14.37
N THR A 265 -4.34 -20.38 14.23
CA THR A 265 -5.59 -19.76 13.79
C THR A 265 -5.86 -20.05 12.33
N ASP A 266 -6.93 -20.78 12.08
CA ASP A 266 -7.55 -21.05 10.78
C ASP A 266 -7.78 -19.73 10.01
N PRO A 267 -7.54 -19.68 8.69
CA PRO A 267 -7.88 -18.55 7.84
C PRO A 267 -9.32 -18.02 8.02
N GLU A 268 -10.30 -18.90 8.22
CA GLU A 268 -11.69 -18.53 8.46
C GLU A 268 -11.89 -17.82 9.81
N GLU A 269 -11.19 -18.25 10.85
CA GLU A 269 -11.23 -17.62 12.15
C GLU A 269 -10.61 -16.22 12.14
N ARG A 270 -9.50 -16.03 11.42
CA ARG A 270 -8.89 -14.72 11.23
C ARG A 270 -9.81 -13.74 10.50
N LEU A 271 -10.53 -14.23 9.51
CA LEU A 271 -11.53 -13.43 8.81
C LEU A 271 -12.66 -13.00 9.74
N ARG A 272 -13.05 -13.85 10.68
CA ARG A 272 -14.12 -13.57 11.64
C ARG A 272 -13.72 -12.60 12.75
N ILE A 273 -12.48 -12.66 13.23
CA ILE A 273 -11.99 -11.74 14.28
C ILE A 273 -11.43 -10.43 13.77
N GLY A 274 -11.15 -10.36 12.47
CA GLY A 274 -10.59 -9.17 11.81
C GLY A 274 -11.64 -8.07 11.65
N ARG A 275 -11.16 -6.81 11.61
CA ARG A 275 -11.99 -5.61 11.43
C ARG A 275 -11.39 -4.68 10.39
N ILE A 276 -12.23 -3.80 9.88
CA ILE A 276 -11.82 -2.72 9.00
C ILE A 276 -11.26 -1.60 9.88
N VAL A 277 -9.92 -1.48 9.93
CA VAL A 277 -9.20 -0.52 10.80
C VAL A 277 -9.15 0.87 10.23
N ALA A 278 -9.17 1.00 8.90
CA ALA A 278 -9.27 2.28 8.20
C ALA A 278 -10.10 2.11 6.93
N ALA A 279 -10.87 3.11 6.59
CA ALA A 279 -11.63 3.17 5.35
C ALA A 279 -11.76 4.61 4.87
N GLY A 280 -11.94 4.79 3.56
CA GLY A 280 -12.09 6.11 2.97
C GLY A 280 -12.86 6.08 1.65
N GLY A 281 -13.26 7.26 1.17
CA GLY A 281 -14.09 7.38 -0.02
C GLY A 281 -15.40 6.63 0.11
N ALA A 282 -15.78 5.88 -0.91
CA ALA A 282 -17.01 5.09 -0.93
C ALA A 282 -17.06 3.95 0.12
N CYS A 283 -15.93 3.60 0.73
CA CYS A 283 -15.85 2.58 1.77
C CYS A 283 -15.93 3.15 3.20
N LEU A 284 -16.10 4.46 3.37
CA LEU A 284 -16.03 5.12 4.68
C LEU A 284 -16.98 4.50 5.72
N GLU A 285 -18.16 4.08 5.31
CA GLU A 285 -19.15 3.44 6.19
C GLU A 285 -18.71 2.07 6.73
N TRP A 286 -17.67 1.47 6.17
CA TRP A 286 -17.16 0.16 6.60
C TRP A 286 -16.23 0.26 7.81
N GLN A 287 -15.73 1.46 8.13
CA GLN A 287 -14.74 1.65 9.19
C GLN A 287 -15.26 1.17 10.54
N GLY A 288 -14.46 0.36 11.22
CA GLY A 288 -14.77 -0.23 12.52
C GLY A 288 -15.76 -1.38 12.50
N LYS A 289 -16.30 -1.74 11.33
CA LYS A 289 -17.26 -2.84 11.16
C LYS A 289 -16.57 -4.14 10.78
N ASP A 290 -17.27 -5.23 11.01
CA ASP A 290 -16.91 -6.54 10.50
C ASP A 290 -17.17 -6.59 8.98
N PRO A 291 -16.42 -7.39 8.20
CA PRO A 291 -16.68 -7.52 6.78
C PRO A 291 -18.08 -8.11 6.54
N GLY A 292 -18.92 -7.40 5.78
CA GLY A 292 -20.22 -7.93 5.36
C GLY A 292 -20.06 -9.18 4.48
N PRO A 293 -21.13 -9.96 4.25
CA PRO A 293 -21.06 -11.25 3.55
C PRO A 293 -20.52 -11.15 2.12
N GLY A 294 -20.71 -10.01 1.46
CA GLY A 294 -20.12 -9.74 0.14
C GLY A 294 -18.60 -9.62 0.18
N LEU A 295 -18.09 -8.82 1.12
CA LEU A 295 -16.66 -8.62 1.31
C LEU A 295 -15.98 -9.87 1.88
N ALA A 296 -16.63 -10.59 2.79
CA ALA A 296 -16.12 -11.85 3.34
C ALA A 296 -15.90 -12.91 2.27
N ARG A 297 -16.80 -13.02 1.27
CA ARG A 297 -16.63 -13.91 0.11
C ARG A 297 -15.43 -13.56 -0.77
N LEU A 298 -15.05 -12.29 -0.83
CA LEU A 298 -13.85 -11.85 -1.54
C LEU A 298 -12.58 -12.11 -0.71
N LEU A 299 -12.63 -11.83 0.58
CA LEU A 299 -11.49 -11.98 1.48
C LEU A 299 -11.15 -13.45 1.78
N GLY A 300 -12.14 -14.35 1.80
CA GLY A 300 -11.92 -15.79 2.04
C GLY A 300 -10.79 -16.38 1.19
N PRO A 301 -10.84 -16.31 -0.16
CA PRO A 301 -9.76 -16.77 -1.03
C PRO A 301 -8.43 -16.06 -0.79
N VAL A 302 -8.44 -14.76 -0.46
CA VAL A 302 -7.22 -13.98 -0.14
C VAL A 302 -6.53 -14.57 1.09
N PHE A 303 -7.30 -14.89 2.14
CA PHE A 303 -6.76 -15.46 3.38
C PHE A 303 -6.33 -16.91 3.23
N THR A 304 -6.99 -17.68 2.34
CA THR A 304 -6.70 -19.10 2.13
C THR A 304 -5.54 -19.32 1.14
N ALA A 305 -5.57 -18.65 -0.01
CA ALA A 305 -4.55 -18.80 -1.07
C ALA A 305 -3.37 -17.85 -0.90
N GLY A 306 -3.54 -16.73 -0.19
CA GLY A 306 -2.51 -15.69 -0.09
C GLY A 306 -2.27 -14.93 -1.38
N GLU A 307 -3.21 -14.97 -2.33
CA GLU A 307 -3.11 -14.35 -3.65
C GLU A 307 -4.02 -13.13 -3.77
N PRO A 308 -3.62 -12.11 -4.55
CA PRO A 308 -4.48 -10.99 -4.85
C PRO A 308 -5.78 -11.45 -5.53
N GLN A 309 -6.91 -10.91 -5.12
CA GLN A 309 -8.21 -11.20 -5.73
C GLN A 309 -8.81 -9.95 -6.34
N VAL A 310 -9.27 -10.05 -7.57
CA VAL A 310 -10.01 -8.99 -8.26
C VAL A 310 -11.34 -9.56 -8.72
N ARG A 311 -12.44 -8.97 -8.26
CA ARG A 311 -13.77 -9.27 -8.78
C ARG A 311 -14.32 -8.06 -9.51
N ARG A 312 -14.78 -8.32 -10.73
CA ARG A 312 -15.54 -7.38 -11.55
C ARG A 312 -16.98 -7.88 -11.58
N GLU A 313 -17.80 -7.36 -10.71
CA GLU A 313 -19.22 -7.69 -10.68
C GLU A 313 -20.04 -6.45 -11.05
N ALA A 314 -21.22 -6.68 -11.66
CA ALA A 314 -22.22 -5.63 -11.75
C ALA A 314 -22.57 -5.19 -10.32
N SER A 315 -22.58 -3.87 -10.11
CA SER A 315 -22.93 -3.21 -8.85
C SER A 315 -23.99 -4.01 -8.06
N SER A 316 -23.61 -4.53 -6.89
CA SER A 316 -24.54 -5.09 -5.92
C SER A 316 -24.94 -4.00 -4.93
N ALA A 317 -26.06 -4.19 -4.21
CA ALA A 317 -26.49 -3.24 -3.18
C ALA A 317 -25.46 -3.10 -2.04
N GLU A 318 -24.60 -4.10 -1.82
CA GLU A 318 -23.53 -4.08 -0.81
C GLU A 318 -22.24 -3.42 -1.32
N ILE A 319 -21.97 -3.51 -2.64
CA ILE A 319 -20.76 -2.97 -3.27
C ILE A 319 -21.18 -2.30 -4.59
N PRO A 320 -21.53 -1.01 -4.58
CA PRO A 320 -22.04 -0.30 -5.76
C PRO A 320 -20.93 0.10 -6.74
N HIS A 321 -19.92 -0.74 -6.96
CA HIS A 321 -18.75 -0.44 -7.78
C HIS A 321 -18.51 -1.50 -8.84
N THR A 322 -17.83 -1.11 -9.93
CA THR A 322 -17.56 -1.97 -11.08
C THR A 322 -16.50 -3.03 -10.79
N TYR A 323 -15.57 -2.74 -9.87
CA TYR A 323 -14.58 -3.70 -9.41
C TYR A 323 -14.32 -3.58 -7.90
N VAL A 324 -13.90 -4.71 -7.33
CA VAL A 324 -13.31 -4.79 -5.98
C VAL A 324 -12.02 -5.59 -6.09
N ALA A 325 -10.91 -4.98 -5.67
CA ALA A 325 -9.62 -5.62 -5.57
C ALA A 325 -9.24 -5.80 -4.10
N ALA A 326 -8.72 -6.97 -3.73
CA ALA A 326 -8.21 -7.25 -2.40
C ALA A 326 -6.77 -7.78 -2.51
N LEU A 327 -5.85 -7.04 -1.90
CA LEU A 327 -4.42 -7.33 -1.84
C LEU A 327 -4.10 -7.94 -0.48
N PRO A 328 -3.51 -9.14 -0.41
CA PRO A 328 -3.11 -9.74 0.85
C PRO A 328 -2.00 -8.94 1.54
N ILE A 329 -2.14 -8.69 2.82
CA ILE A 329 -1.09 -8.11 3.67
C ILE A 329 -0.46 -9.24 4.46
N LEU A 330 0.84 -9.46 4.22
CA LEU A 330 1.55 -10.62 4.72
C LEU A 330 2.44 -10.24 5.91
N GLN A 331 2.34 -11.01 6.99
CA GLN A 331 3.29 -11.00 8.10
C GLN A 331 3.88 -12.40 8.29
N ARG A 332 5.20 -12.54 8.30
CA ARG A 332 5.88 -13.84 8.45
C ARG A 332 5.30 -14.95 7.54
N GLN A 333 5.06 -14.61 6.28
CA GLN A 333 4.45 -15.50 5.26
C GLN A 333 2.99 -15.91 5.49
N ARG A 334 2.27 -15.25 6.41
CA ARG A 334 0.85 -15.46 6.65
C ARG A 334 0.06 -14.19 6.34
N VAL A 335 -1.13 -14.34 5.80
CA VAL A 335 -2.02 -13.21 5.55
C VAL A 335 -2.59 -12.75 6.89
N SER A 336 -2.24 -11.53 7.31
CA SER A 336 -2.73 -10.90 8.54
C SER A 336 -3.78 -9.82 8.27
N GLY A 337 -3.95 -9.44 7.01
CA GLY A 337 -4.92 -8.42 6.61
C GLY A 337 -5.07 -8.38 5.10
N ALA A 338 -5.87 -7.44 4.63
CA ALA A 338 -6.04 -7.16 3.21
C ALA A 338 -6.28 -5.67 2.98
N LEU A 339 -5.64 -5.12 1.95
CA LEU A 339 -5.98 -3.81 1.41
C LEU A 339 -7.07 -4.03 0.36
N VAL A 340 -8.26 -3.49 0.61
CA VAL A 340 -9.40 -3.55 -0.29
C VAL A 340 -9.53 -2.21 -1.01
N VAL A 341 -9.67 -2.28 -2.35
CA VAL A 341 -9.83 -1.11 -3.20
C VAL A 341 -11.06 -1.30 -4.06
N VAL A 342 -11.91 -0.30 -4.13
CA VAL A 342 -13.13 -0.30 -4.95
C VAL A 342 -13.11 0.87 -5.92
N GLY A 343 -13.70 0.69 -7.11
CA GLY A 343 -13.78 1.76 -8.07
C GLY A 343 -14.60 1.45 -9.30
N GLU A 344 -14.55 2.39 -10.23
CA GLU A 344 -15.16 2.33 -11.53
C GLU A 344 -14.07 2.11 -12.58
N ALA A 345 -14.43 1.62 -13.77
CA ALA A 345 -13.55 1.31 -14.87
C ALA A 345 -12.60 0.14 -14.61
N ARG A 346 -11.34 0.37 -14.34
CA ARG A 346 -10.32 -0.66 -14.26
C ARG A 346 -9.52 -0.55 -12.97
N ASP A 347 -9.26 -1.69 -12.36
CA ASP A 347 -8.39 -1.82 -11.21
C ASP A 347 -6.95 -1.38 -11.54
N PRO A 348 -6.38 -0.41 -10.80
CA PRO A 348 -5.03 0.11 -11.07
C PRO A 348 -3.93 -0.93 -10.86
N PHE A 349 -4.19 -1.99 -10.11
CA PHE A 349 -3.24 -3.06 -9.86
C PHE A 349 -3.24 -4.14 -10.95
N THR A 350 -4.21 -4.12 -11.89
CA THR A 350 -4.31 -5.12 -12.97
C THR A 350 -3.08 -5.13 -13.88
N ALA A 351 -2.38 -4.00 -14.04
CA ALA A 351 -1.16 -3.92 -14.86
C ALA A 351 0.08 -4.50 -14.15
N LEU A 352 0.04 -4.66 -12.83
CA LEU A 352 1.16 -5.16 -12.04
C LEU A 352 1.15 -6.68 -11.97
N ASP A 353 2.33 -7.28 -11.82
CA ASP A 353 2.49 -8.71 -11.63
C ASP A 353 2.08 -9.13 -10.21
N ASP A 354 1.51 -10.33 -10.05
CA ASP A 354 1.06 -10.85 -8.77
C ASP A 354 2.20 -10.97 -7.75
N SER A 355 3.41 -11.34 -8.19
CA SER A 355 4.62 -11.39 -7.36
C SER A 355 4.96 -10.02 -6.77
N PHE A 356 4.71 -8.97 -7.53
CA PHE A 356 4.97 -7.61 -7.13
C PHE A 356 3.91 -7.09 -6.13
N LEU A 357 2.65 -7.42 -6.34
CA LEU A 357 1.57 -7.12 -5.41
C LEU A 357 1.76 -7.84 -4.06
N LEU A 358 2.25 -9.08 -4.08
CA LEU A 358 2.62 -9.82 -2.88
C LEU A 358 3.77 -9.15 -2.12
N THR A 359 4.79 -8.66 -2.84
CA THR A 359 5.90 -7.90 -2.23
C THR A 359 5.40 -6.61 -1.56
N LEU A 360 4.49 -5.90 -2.20
CA LEU A 360 3.83 -4.72 -1.61
C LEU A 360 3.07 -5.11 -0.33
N GLY A 361 2.30 -6.18 -0.37
CA GLY A 361 1.58 -6.70 0.79
C GLY A 361 2.52 -7.05 1.96
N GLN A 362 3.70 -7.60 1.66
CA GLN A 362 4.76 -7.85 2.66
C GLN A 362 5.32 -6.56 3.24
N GLN A 363 5.57 -5.54 2.40
CA GLN A 363 6.04 -4.23 2.86
C GLN A 363 5.02 -3.53 3.76
N ILE A 364 3.74 -3.54 3.38
CA ILE A 364 2.65 -3.00 4.21
C ILE A 364 2.60 -3.73 5.56
N GLY A 365 2.64 -5.05 5.55
CA GLY A 365 2.64 -5.86 6.76
C GLY A 365 3.84 -5.59 7.68
N ALA A 366 5.03 -5.42 7.11
CA ALA A 366 6.25 -5.07 7.85
C ALA A 366 6.15 -3.67 8.46
N ALA A 367 5.66 -2.67 7.71
CA ALA A 367 5.51 -1.31 8.21
C ALA A 367 4.48 -1.20 9.34
N LEU A 368 3.32 -1.86 9.22
CA LEU A 368 2.31 -1.93 10.26
C LEU A 368 2.88 -2.58 11.54
N ARG A 369 3.65 -3.64 11.40
CA ARG A 369 4.31 -4.28 12.54
C ARG A 369 5.38 -3.41 13.17
N ASN A 370 6.20 -2.71 12.37
CA ASN A 370 7.20 -1.78 12.89
C ASN A 370 6.54 -0.64 13.66
N ALA A 371 5.46 -0.07 13.15
CA ALA A 371 4.69 0.96 13.86
C ALA A 371 4.13 0.43 15.19
N GLU A 372 3.64 -0.82 15.22
CA GLU A 372 3.17 -1.48 16.45
C GLU A 372 4.29 -1.69 17.47
N LEU A 373 5.46 -2.17 17.02
CA LEU A 373 6.62 -2.37 17.88
C LEU A 373 7.17 -1.05 18.44
N ASN A 374 7.25 -0.01 17.61
CA ASN A 374 7.71 1.31 18.03
C ASN A 374 6.77 1.91 19.08
N GLN A 375 5.46 1.78 18.91
CA GLN A 375 4.49 2.23 19.91
C GLN A 375 4.67 1.46 21.23
N SER A 376 4.78 0.13 21.16
CA SER A 376 5.00 -0.70 22.36
C SER A 376 6.32 -0.38 23.08
N LEU A 377 7.37 -0.05 22.31
CA LEU A 377 8.65 0.40 22.90
C LEU A 377 8.51 1.75 23.59
N ALA A 378 7.83 2.72 22.97
CA ALA A 378 7.56 4.03 23.55
C ALA A 378 6.78 3.89 24.87
N ASP A 379 5.69 3.13 24.86
CA ASP A 379 4.87 2.88 26.06
C ASP A 379 5.68 2.25 27.21
N ARG A 380 6.58 1.29 26.88
CA ARG A 380 7.46 0.67 27.87
C ARG A 380 8.54 1.63 28.40
N THR A 381 9.06 2.50 27.53
CA THR A 381 10.05 3.51 27.93
C THR A 381 9.42 4.49 28.91
N ASP A 382 8.23 5.00 28.63
CA ASP A 382 7.47 5.87 29.50
C ASP A 382 7.18 5.20 30.88
N GLU A 383 6.83 3.90 30.84
CA GLU A 383 6.60 3.14 32.08
C GLU A 383 7.87 2.99 32.92
N LEU A 384 9.01 2.69 32.26
CA LEU A 384 10.32 2.59 32.95
C LEU A 384 10.75 3.93 33.56
N GLU A 385 10.57 5.04 32.83
CA GLU A 385 10.87 6.37 33.36
C GLU A 385 10.04 6.68 34.64
N ARG A 386 8.73 6.42 34.58
CA ARG A 386 7.85 6.58 35.76
C ARG A 386 8.21 5.67 36.93
N LEU A 387 8.69 4.47 36.65
CA LEU A 387 9.18 3.54 37.69
C LEU A 387 10.49 4.05 38.29
N GLN A 388 11.40 4.57 37.49
CA GLN A 388 12.66 5.13 37.89
C GLN A 388 12.44 6.36 38.82
N GLU A 389 11.57 7.29 38.41
CA GLU A 389 11.21 8.45 39.25
C GLU A 389 10.66 8.02 40.60
N ARG A 390 9.72 7.07 40.64
CA ARG A 390 9.15 6.54 41.86
C ARG A 390 10.20 5.84 42.77
N MET A 391 11.17 5.17 42.14
CA MET A 391 12.25 4.48 42.85
C MET A 391 13.20 5.49 43.48
N VAL A 392 13.57 6.57 42.77
CA VAL A 392 14.39 7.66 43.30
C VAL A 392 13.69 8.33 44.48
N GLN A 393 12.41 8.66 44.36
CA GLN A 393 11.63 9.26 45.44
C GLN A 393 11.58 8.36 46.67
N ARG A 394 11.31 7.06 46.51
CA ARG A 394 11.31 6.11 47.63
C ARG A 394 12.68 6.00 48.32
N HIS A 395 13.76 6.03 47.51
CA HIS A 395 15.11 6.02 48.09
C HIS A 395 15.39 7.25 48.94
N GLU A 396 14.96 8.44 48.55
CA GLU A 396 15.11 9.64 49.36
C GLU A 396 14.21 9.60 50.61
N GLU A 397 12.97 9.16 50.53
CA GLU A 397 12.08 8.97 51.67
C GLU A 397 12.67 7.98 52.67
N GLU A 398 13.26 6.88 52.23
CA GLU A 398 13.90 5.89 53.08
C GLU A 398 15.18 6.44 53.74
N ARG A 399 16.00 7.20 53.02
CA ARG A 399 17.18 7.89 53.55
C ARG A 399 16.78 8.89 54.65
N ASP A 400 15.70 9.62 54.42
CA ASP A 400 15.15 10.56 55.40
C ASP A 400 14.65 9.87 56.66
N ARG A 401 13.98 8.71 56.50
CA ARG A 401 13.52 7.91 57.64
C ARG A 401 14.70 7.38 58.46
N ILE A 402 15.68 6.76 57.79
CA ILE A 402 16.86 6.20 58.46
C ILE A 402 17.65 7.30 59.17
N SER A 403 17.83 8.47 58.56
CA SER A 403 18.55 9.59 59.17
C SER A 403 17.88 10.06 60.44
N ARG A 404 16.53 10.18 60.46
CA ARG A 404 15.78 10.55 61.67
C ARG A 404 15.87 9.49 62.79
N GLU A 405 15.71 8.21 62.45
CA GLU A 405 15.82 7.10 63.38
C GLU A 405 17.22 7.06 64.05
N LEU A 406 18.29 7.27 63.25
CA LEU A 406 19.66 7.34 63.78
C LEU A 406 19.91 8.55 64.63
N HIS A 407 19.41 9.71 64.24
CA HIS A 407 19.65 10.95 64.96
C HIS A 407 18.81 11.05 66.23
N ASP A 408 17.51 10.85 66.17
CA ASP A 408 16.59 11.15 67.29
C ASP A 408 16.46 9.99 68.28
N GLU A 409 16.41 8.75 67.79
CA GLU A 409 16.25 7.62 68.71
C GLU A 409 17.59 7.06 69.15
N THR A 410 18.45 6.65 68.18
CA THR A 410 19.69 5.94 68.54
C THR A 410 20.71 6.86 69.26
N ALA A 411 20.97 8.04 68.68
CA ALA A 411 21.97 8.97 69.29
C ALA A 411 21.51 9.56 70.67
N GLN A 412 20.17 9.77 70.80
CA GLN A 412 19.62 10.26 72.08
C GLN A 412 19.68 9.20 73.21
N VAL A 413 19.31 7.93 72.84
CA VAL A 413 19.40 6.83 73.83
C VAL A 413 20.83 6.62 74.26
N LEU A 414 21.80 6.62 73.39
CA LEU A 414 23.22 6.47 73.69
C LEU A 414 23.74 7.67 74.48
N ALA A 415 23.28 8.89 74.19
CA ALA A 415 23.63 10.07 74.96
C ALA A 415 23.10 9.99 76.46
N ALA A 416 21.85 9.51 76.62
CA ALA A 416 21.27 9.28 77.95
C ALA A 416 22.04 8.19 78.73
N VAL A 417 22.46 7.11 78.03
CA VAL A 417 23.30 6.08 78.65
C VAL A 417 24.67 6.68 79.09
N ASN A 418 25.28 7.48 78.18
CA ASN A 418 26.57 8.14 78.50
C ASN A 418 26.45 9.07 79.67
N LEU A 419 25.35 9.82 79.80
CA LEU A 419 25.09 10.68 81.02
C LEU A 419 24.94 9.86 82.29
N ARG A 420 24.18 8.75 82.24
CA ARG A 420 24.04 7.84 83.40
C ARG A 420 25.35 7.21 83.84
N LEU A 421 26.18 6.79 82.88
CA LEU A 421 27.52 6.28 83.18
C LEU A 421 28.40 7.36 83.85
N GLY A 422 28.26 8.62 83.43
CA GLY A 422 28.93 9.74 84.07
C GLY A 422 28.53 9.94 85.55
N LEU A 423 27.23 9.84 85.86
CA LEU A 423 26.71 9.91 87.20
C LEU A 423 27.13 8.72 88.07
N LEU A 424 27.31 7.55 87.50
CA LEU A 424 27.82 6.36 88.15
C LEU A 424 29.32 6.48 88.45
N GLN A 425 30.09 7.04 87.54
CA GLN A 425 31.54 7.25 87.70
C GLN A 425 31.87 8.10 88.92
N GLU A 426 31.05 9.10 89.27
CA GLU A 426 31.19 9.94 90.46
C GLU A 426 31.00 9.18 91.80
N ARG A 427 30.43 7.94 91.74
CA ARG A 427 30.08 7.12 92.91
C ARG A 427 30.92 5.88 93.12
N VAL A 428 31.84 5.56 92.18
CA VAL A 428 32.63 4.34 92.14
C VAL A 428 34.08 4.59 92.55
N ALA A 429 34.74 3.60 93.20
CA ALA A 429 36.10 3.73 93.73
C ALA A 429 37.15 3.64 92.59
N ALA A 430 38.36 4.15 92.82
CA ALA A 430 39.40 4.45 91.84
C ALA A 430 39.75 3.36 90.82
N PRO A 431 39.83 2.03 91.02
CA PRO A 431 40.17 1.12 89.98
C PRO A 431 39.05 0.93 88.91
N ASP A 432 37.77 1.03 89.30
CA ASP A 432 36.65 0.83 88.42
C ASP A 432 36.24 2.12 87.66
N ALA A 433 36.62 3.28 88.17
CA ALA A 433 36.37 4.59 87.56
C ALA A 433 37.11 4.78 86.26
N GLU A 434 38.31 4.20 86.09
CA GLU A 434 39.09 4.23 84.81
C GLU A 434 38.44 3.40 83.73
N GLY A 435 37.88 2.22 84.04
CA GLY A 435 37.12 1.40 83.10
C GLY A 435 35.84 2.07 82.64
N LEU A 436 35.13 2.80 83.53
CA LEU A 436 33.96 3.60 83.20
C LEU A 436 34.29 4.79 82.29
N GLU A 437 35.43 5.45 82.52
CA GLU A 437 35.90 6.54 81.65
C GLU A 437 36.21 6.06 80.24
N GLN A 438 36.88 4.90 80.07
CA GLN A 438 37.14 4.28 78.82
C GLN A 438 35.82 3.90 78.07
N ALA A 439 34.85 3.31 78.77
CA ALA A 439 33.55 2.97 78.21
C ALA A 439 32.79 4.21 77.73
N ARG A 440 32.81 5.30 78.53
CA ARG A 440 32.21 6.59 78.13
C ARG A 440 32.89 7.21 76.91
N GLY A 441 34.21 7.10 76.83
CA GLY A 441 34.98 7.55 75.67
C GLY A 441 34.54 6.83 74.40
N LEU A 442 34.48 5.47 74.43
CA LEU A 442 34.00 4.65 73.31
C LEU A 442 32.55 4.97 72.93
N LEU A 443 31.68 5.19 73.93
CA LEU A 443 30.29 5.55 73.67
C LEU A 443 30.16 6.94 73.02
N GLY A 444 30.99 7.90 73.47
CA GLY A 444 31.09 9.24 72.91
C GLY A 444 31.55 9.22 71.45
N ASP A 445 32.53 8.36 71.17
CA ASP A 445 33.00 8.14 69.80
C ASP A 445 31.90 7.51 68.91
N GLY A 446 31.18 6.50 69.43
CA GLY A 446 30.03 5.88 68.75
C GLY A 446 28.92 6.88 68.46
N ILE A 447 28.57 7.75 69.43
CA ILE A 447 27.57 8.81 69.23
C ILE A 447 28.01 9.78 68.14
N ARG A 448 29.30 10.16 68.11
CA ARG A 448 29.84 11.03 67.07
C ARG A 448 29.76 10.35 65.64
N SER A 449 30.10 9.06 65.58
CA SER A 449 30.02 8.27 64.36
C SER A 449 28.59 8.18 63.84
N ILE A 450 27.63 7.84 64.70
CA ILE A 450 26.20 7.74 64.32
C ILE A 450 25.68 9.09 63.83
N ARG A 451 25.96 10.18 64.51
CA ARG A 451 25.57 11.52 64.06
C ARG A 451 26.21 11.89 62.69
N GLN A 452 27.43 11.43 62.49
CA GLN A 452 28.08 11.64 61.15
C GLN A 452 27.40 10.84 60.06
N VAL A 453 27.04 9.58 60.28
CA VAL A 453 26.27 8.76 59.28
C VAL A 453 24.92 9.38 59.04
N ALA A 454 24.18 9.80 60.04
CA ALA A 454 22.91 10.48 59.96
C ALA A 454 23.01 11.76 59.09
N ARG A 455 24.03 12.59 59.31
CA ARG A 455 24.31 13.79 58.54
C ARG A 455 24.66 13.47 57.05
N ASN A 456 25.34 12.36 56.81
CA ASN A 456 25.64 11.92 55.46
C ASN A 456 24.39 11.40 54.72
N LEU A 457 23.45 10.79 55.44
CA LEU A 457 22.18 10.34 54.90
C LEU A 457 21.22 11.50 54.60
N ARG A 458 21.12 12.46 55.55
CA ARG A 458 20.33 13.70 55.36
C ARG A 458 21.06 14.88 56.02
N PRO A 459 21.29 15.96 55.25
CA PRO A 459 21.89 17.17 55.79
C PRO A 459 20.85 17.97 56.61
N VAL A 460 20.69 17.66 57.89
CA VAL A 460 19.78 18.39 58.82
C VAL A 460 20.02 19.91 58.72
N ALA A 461 21.28 20.31 58.51
CA ALA A 461 21.63 21.72 58.27
C ALA A 461 20.94 22.36 57.09
N LEU A 462 20.48 21.58 56.12
CA LEU A 462 19.74 22.08 54.94
C LEU A 462 18.33 22.51 55.36
N ASP A 463 17.66 21.70 56.18
CA ASP A 463 16.29 21.98 56.63
C ASP A 463 16.25 23.14 57.66
N ASP A 464 17.26 23.22 58.56
CA ASP A 464 17.27 24.20 59.69
C ASP A 464 17.88 25.54 59.22
N LEU A 465 18.92 25.54 58.40
CA LEU A 465 19.77 26.71 58.15
C LEU A 465 19.78 27.14 56.66
N GLY A 466 19.14 26.37 55.76
CA GLY A 466 19.10 26.59 54.34
C GLY A 466 20.40 26.19 53.59
N LEU A 467 20.31 26.13 52.27
CA LEU A 467 21.35 25.57 51.38
C LEU A 467 22.72 26.20 51.52
N VAL A 468 22.81 27.56 51.57
CA VAL A 468 24.10 28.24 51.66
C VAL A 468 24.82 27.93 52.97
N SER A 469 24.08 27.90 54.09
CA SER A 469 24.63 27.58 55.37
C SER A 469 25.06 26.11 55.51
N ALA A 470 24.27 25.19 54.93
CA ALA A 470 24.59 23.78 54.85
C ALA A 470 25.86 23.51 54.00
N LEU A 471 26.01 24.17 52.86
CA LEU A 471 27.23 24.08 52.05
C LEU A 471 28.45 24.66 52.75
N ARG A 472 28.32 25.79 53.47
CA ARG A 472 29.41 26.33 54.27
C ARG A 472 29.82 25.35 55.41
N ALA A 473 28.88 24.64 55.98
CA ALA A 473 29.17 23.62 56.99
C ALA A 473 29.89 22.41 56.38
N LEU A 474 29.45 21.94 55.19
CA LEU A 474 30.09 20.86 54.44
C LEU A 474 31.54 21.19 54.09
N VAL A 475 31.79 22.39 53.55
CA VAL A 475 33.14 22.87 53.24
C VAL A 475 34.04 22.89 54.46
N ARG A 476 33.54 23.37 55.60
CA ARG A 476 34.31 23.38 56.86
C ARG A 476 34.65 21.96 57.39
N ASP A 477 33.69 21.03 57.23
CA ASP A 477 33.91 19.64 57.66
C ASP A 477 34.94 18.93 56.77
N LEU A 478 34.88 19.15 55.45
CA LEU A 478 35.85 18.60 54.48
C LEU A 478 37.25 19.24 54.65
N SER A 479 37.29 20.56 54.88
CA SER A 479 38.57 21.27 55.14
C SER A 479 39.24 20.80 56.42
N GLY A 480 38.46 20.48 57.49
CA GLY A 480 38.95 19.88 58.70
C GLY A 480 39.57 18.49 58.53
N ARG A 481 39.30 17.83 57.46
CA ARG A 481 39.85 16.52 57.02
C ARG A 481 41.10 16.61 56.15
N GLY A 482 41.64 17.81 55.96
CA GLY A 482 42.86 18.04 55.21
C GLY A 482 42.66 18.38 53.71
N LEU A 483 41.44 18.59 53.29
CA LEU A 483 41.12 19.08 51.90
C LEU A 483 41.22 20.62 51.86
N VAL A 484 41.95 21.17 50.92
CA VAL A 484 42.00 22.63 50.68
C VAL A 484 40.90 22.98 49.71
N ILE A 485 39.84 23.62 50.17
CA ILE A 485 38.67 23.98 49.36
C ILE A 485 38.55 25.51 49.32
N ASP A 486 38.65 26.09 48.09
CA ASP A 486 38.29 27.51 47.82
C ASP A 486 36.80 27.57 47.46
N ALA A 487 35.98 27.96 48.44
CA ALA A 487 34.53 28.01 48.27
C ALA A 487 34.05 29.44 48.12
N ARG A 488 33.42 29.74 47.01
CA ARG A 488 32.76 31.03 46.72
C ARG A 488 31.25 30.83 46.70
N LEU A 489 30.62 31.08 47.83
CA LEU A 489 29.20 30.93 48.05
C LEU A 489 28.51 32.28 48.16
N PRO A 490 27.40 32.54 47.45
CA PRO A 490 26.64 33.78 47.56
C PRO A 490 26.00 33.87 48.94
N ASP A 491 25.73 35.10 49.43
CA ASP A 491 25.06 35.29 50.71
C ASP A 491 23.58 34.96 50.68
N ARG A 492 22.93 35.06 49.52
CA ARG A 492 21.54 34.69 49.30
C ARG A 492 21.37 34.02 47.96
N LEU A 493 20.54 32.99 47.91
CA LEU A 493 20.06 32.34 46.70
C LEU A 493 18.60 32.76 46.41
N PRO A 494 18.13 32.72 45.15
CA PRO A 494 16.71 32.78 44.88
C PRO A 494 15.99 31.63 45.62
N GLU A 495 14.69 31.78 45.86
CA GLU A 495 13.88 30.71 46.42
C GLU A 495 13.93 29.47 45.51
N LEU A 496 14.51 28.41 46.04
CA LEU A 496 14.57 27.10 45.42
C LEU A 496 13.53 26.19 46.06
N SER A 497 13.01 25.23 45.29
CA SER A 497 12.20 24.16 45.90
C SER A 497 13.06 23.28 46.82
N PRO A 498 12.51 22.68 47.88
CA PRO A 498 13.27 21.78 48.76
C PRO A 498 13.99 20.65 48.03
N ALA A 499 13.39 20.14 46.96
CA ALA A 499 13.99 19.12 46.07
C ALA A 499 15.21 19.67 45.32
N ALA A 500 15.15 20.91 44.81
CA ALA A 500 16.27 21.55 44.14
C ALA A 500 17.43 21.87 45.12
N GLU A 501 17.13 22.34 46.32
CA GLU A 501 18.14 22.56 47.35
C GLU A 501 18.87 21.26 47.72
N LEU A 502 18.12 20.17 47.89
CA LEU A 502 18.70 18.86 48.20
C LEU A 502 19.56 18.35 47.02
N ALA A 503 19.10 18.51 45.80
CA ALA A 503 19.85 18.08 44.60
C ALA A 503 21.19 18.83 44.47
N VAL A 504 21.20 20.16 44.69
CA VAL A 504 22.42 20.97 44.70
C VAL A 504 23.36 20.55 45.82
N TYR A 505 22.84 20.36 47.03
CA TYR A 505 23.63 19.90 48.16
C TYR A 505 24.30 18.54 47.88
N ARG A 506 23.54 17.57 47.32
CA ARG A 506 24.06 16.24 46.93
C ARG A 506 25.15 16.32 45.86
N ALA A 507 24.93 17.12 44.81
CA ALA A 507 25.91 17.31 43.75
C ALA A 507 27.26 17.88 44.24
N VAL A 508 27.22 18.70 45.31
CA VAL A 508 28.44 19.24 45.96
C VAL A 508 29.05 18.24 46.95
N GLN A 509 28.22 17.39 47.57
CA GLN A 509 28.67 16.39 48.52
C GLN A 509 29.42 15.23 47.87
N GLU A 510 28.99 14.80 46.63
CA GLU A 510 29.62 13.75 45.82
C GLU A 510 30.90 14.27 45.13
#